data_098a2537c3688ca312a4f3aac3dcf2e7
#
_entry.id   098a2537c3688ca312a4f3aac3dcf2e7
#
_cell.length_a   1.000
_cell.length_b   1.000
_cell.length_c   1.000
_cell.angle_alpha   90.00
_cell.angle_beta   90.00
_cell.angle_gamma   90.00
#
_symmetry.space_group_name_H-M   'P 1'
#
loop_
_entity.id
_entity.type
_entity.pdbx_description
1 polymer ?
#
loop_
_entity_poly.entity_id
_entity_poly.type
_entity_poly.pdbx_seq_one_letter_code
_entity_poly.pdbx_strand_id
1 'polypeptide(L)'
;MLSGDTKERRDLGYVSWEDPLASLEDPTSKLFKKIVKEETAQFETLLKGTHVTPWKELYSTLTSSAYPCIPHLAQTRIPWVYDTVIAIQKLPTSPNLVVWILHGLKIVWKEESVTSISRSEDGLFAIVRDIGKGSELLQVEVYELDIHRKVHSCWKRSPVGPQTAFQTDRLVYLGVDSAGLRSISLHTTNARNGTGTKQIYLEKDEKVQLELLKPIGQSDIFLRGYNSMKQWIGLIEDTTLKIQKHATGLLVPLSNTILLMNDCIQIGSKKLSLPIHEYGMDGMIGPDTSIYITTISYGKMSLWKVEKDRFIRMESKPTHPCEIHLLEDMRIWKQCPYESDRIFQIEKTELKPVLSFPTPLSLRLVKYGVRKGVPYTVVRASTASRPLRGLLVESYGAYGMCSKRAYPIRWLPWLAAGWAVAVIAPRGGRDHGDDWWNGARGALNKHHTFEDTAIGIVSAQMCTGVKASNTILYGRSAGGWCAAQTGQTHPELIGAIYAEVPYVDILRTTTNPSLPLTTMEYEEFGDPLHHPEHFKALAKITPMVTIPSALEGMDMPFVLTRTGLNDKQVAAY
;
A
#
# COMPACT_ATOMS: atom_id res chain seq x y z
N MET A 1 23.74 23.32 13.91
CA MET A 1 24.96 22.52 13.65
C MET A 1 25.16 21.55 14.80
N LEU A 2 24.96 20.27 14.55
CA LEU A 2 25.25 19.21 15.51
C LEU A 2 26.77 19.02 15.55
N SER A 3 27.48 19.76 16.41
CA SER A 3 28.88 19.51 16.73
C SER A 3 28.92 18.43 17.82
N GLY A 4 28.81 17.19 17.42
CA GLY A 4 28.88 16.05 18.33
C GLY A 4 30.08 15.16 18.00
N ASP A 5 30.82 14.83 18.99
CA ASP A 5 32.21 14.44 19.06
C ASP A 5 32.62 13.06 18.54
N THR A 6 31.85 12.35 17.70
CA THR A 6 32.35 11.07 17.13
C THR A 6 31.86 10.89 15.71
N LYS A 7 32.63 11.42 14.78
CA LYS A 7 32.51 10.99 13.37
C LYS A 7 33.02 9.56 13.27
N GLU A 8 32.16 8.64 12.90
CA GLU A 8 32.57 7.26 12.63
C GLU A 8 33.05 7.14 11.18
N ARG A 9 34.21 6.52 10.98
CA ARG A 9 34.69 6.19 9.63
C ARG A 9 34.05 4.90 9.18
N ARG A 10 33.29 4.98 8.08
CA ARG A 10 32.73 3.83 7.40
C ARG A 10 33.59 3.46 6.19
N ASP A 11 33.73 2.17 5.93
CA ASP A 11 34.56 1.64 4.86
C ASP A 11 33.89 0.44 4.19
N LEU A 12 33.75 0.50 2.86
CA LEU A 12 33.25 -0.60 2.01
C LEU A 12 34.36 -1.23 1.17
N GLY A 13 35.63 -0.95 1.47
CA GLY A 13 36.77 -1.46 0.74
C GLY A 13 37.11 -0.67 -0.54
N TYR A 14 36.12 -0.20 -1.27
CA TYR A 14 36.29 0.63 -2.48
C TYR A 14 36.00 2.12 -2.24
N VAL A 15 35.36 2.46 -1.13
CA VAL A 15 35.09 3.84 -0.71
C VAL A 15 35.03 3.90 0.81
N SER A 16 35.58 4.96 1.39
CA SER A 16 35.42 5.25 2.81
C SER A 16 35.00 6.70 3.01
N TRP A 17 34.18 6.96 4.04
CA TRP A 17 33.71 8.31 4.38
C TRP A 17 33.56 8.48 5.90
N GLU A 18 33.56 9.73 6.35
CA GLU A 18 33.19 10.08 7.72
C GLU A 18 31.67 10.21 7.82
N ASP A 19 31.07 9.51 8.76
CA ASP A 19 29.65 9.56 9.05
C ASP A 19 29.37 10.47 10.26
N PRO A 20 28.93 11.72 10.04
CA PRO A 20 28.68 12.66 11.14
C PRO A 20 27.44 12.32 11.96
N LEU A 21 26.58 11.41 11.47
CA LEU A 21 25.31 11.05 12.11
C LEU A 21 25.34 9.67 12.76
N ALA A 22 26.49 8.99 12.77
CA ALA A 22 26.63 7.64 13.34
C ALA A 22 26.12 7.54 14.78
N SER A 23 26.36 8.58 15.59
CA SER A 23 25.91 8.65 16.99
C SER A 23 24.38 8.71 17.16
N LEU A 24 23.63 8.92 16.09
CA LEU A 24 22.16 8.93 16.10
C LEU A 24 21.55 7.56 15.77
N GLU A 25 22.33 6.58 15.37
CA GLU A 25 21.85 5.22 15.09
C GLU A 25 21.33 4.48 16.32
N ASP A 26 21.78 4.89 17.52
CA ASP A 26 21.27 4.35 18.78
C ASP A 26 20.10 5.20 19.31
N PRO A 27 18.83 4.75 19.15
CA PRO A 27 17.67 5.48 19.66
C PRO A 27 17.62 5.54 21.19
N THR A 28 18.47 4.77 21.88
CA THR A 28 18.57 4.79 23.33
C THR A 28 19.58 5.84 23.82
N SER A 29 20.42 6.37 22.93
CA SER A 29 21.47 7.33 23.25
C SER A 29 20.91 8.63 23.85
N LYS A 30 21.73 9.29 24.68
CA LYS A 30 21.35 10.59 25.28
C LYS A 30 21.18 11.67 24.21
N LEU A 31 22.02 11.64 23.17
CA LEU A 31 21.98 12.62 22.08
C LEU A 31 20.70 12.49 21.29
N PHE A 32 20.34 11.27 20.85
CA PHE A 32 19.10 11.02 20.12
C PHE A 32 17.87 11.48 20.92
N LYS A 33 17.77 11.05 22.18
CA LYS A 33 16.66 11.44 23.08
C LYS A 33 16.57 12.96 23.29
N LYS A 34 17.72 13.63 23.38
CA LYS A 34 17.76 15.10 23.50
C LYS A 34 17.18 15.76 22.26
N ILE A 35 17.64 15.36 21.06
CA ILE A 35 17.17 15.92 19.79
C ILE A 35 15.66 15.71 19.64
N VAL A 36 15.17 14.47 19.81
CA VAL A 36 13.73 14.18 19.72
C VAL A 36 12.91 15.04 20.68
N LYS A 37 13.40 15.24 21.91
CA LYS A 37 12.72 16.08 22.91
C LYS A 37 12.69 17.56 22.49
N GLU A 38 13.80 18.09 21.97
CA GLU A 38 13.91 19.49 21.54
C GLU A 38 13.03 19.77 20.34
N GLU A 39 13.07 18.93 19.31
CA GLU A 39 12.24 19.06 18.11
C GLU A 39 10.75 18.90 18.44
N THR A 40 10.38 17.95 19.30
CA THR A 40 8.99 17.77 19.74
C THR A 40 8.50 18.99 20.49
N ALA A 41 9.30 19.56 21.40
CA ALA A 41 8.94 20.76 22.16
C ALA A 41 8.78 22.00 21.25
N GLN A 42 9.64 22.14 20.25
CA GLN A 42 9.53 23.19 19.24
C GLN A 42 8.21 23.06 18.46
N PHE A 43 7.90 21.85 17.99
CA PHE A 43 6.65 21.56 17.29
C PHE A 43 5.41 21.84 18.15
N GLU A 44 5.40 21.39 19.42
CA GLU A 44 4.32 21.69 20.36
C GLU A 44 4.15 23.19 20.61
N THR A 45 5.25 23.94 20.62
CA THR A 45 5.22 25.39 20.78
C THR A 45 4.59 26.07 19.56
N LEU A 46 4.93 25.62 18.37
CA LEU A 46 4.29 26.07 17.13
C LEU A 46 2.80 25.76 17.12
N LEU A 47 2.40 24.57 17.60
CA LEU A 47 0.99 24.18 17.67
C LEU A 47 0.16 25.02 18.65
N LYS A 48 0.75 25.48 19.78
CA LYS A 48 0.04 26.31 20.77
C LYS A 48 -0.40 27.65 20.20
N GLY A 49 0.30 28.18 19.20
CA GLY A 49 -0.05 29.41 18.49
C GLY A 49 -1.06 29.21 17.36
N THR A 50 -1.50 27.97 17.07
CA THR A 50 -2.37 27.64 15.95
C THR A 50 -3.74 27.15 16.41
N HIS A 51 -4.79 27.42 15.63
CA HIS A 51 -6.14 26.94 15.91
C HIS A 51 -6.31 25.43 15.53
N VAL A 52 -5.59 24.56 16.23
CA VAL A 52 -5.59 23.11 15.94
C VAL A 52 -6.90 22.43 16.30
N THR A 53 -7.58 22.87 17.36
CA THR A 53 -8.83 22.28 17.85
C THR A 53 -9.94 22.28 16.78
N PRO A 54 -10.24 23.40 16.11
CA PRO A 54 -11.23 23.41 15.02
C PRO A 54 -10.91 22.44 13.87
N TRP A 55 -9.63 22.23 13.57
CA TRP A 55 -9.20 21.26 12.55
C TRP A 55 -9.45 19.81 12.97
N LYS A 56 -9.23 19.48 14.24
CA LYS A 56 -9.53 18.14 14.80
C LYS A 56 -11.02 17.86 14.76
N GLU A 57 -11.84 18.81 15.16
CA GLU A 57 -13.29 18.70 15.13
C GLU A 57 -13.81 18.55 13.70
N LEU A 58 -13.33 19.39 12.78
CA LEU A 58 -13.69 19.31 11.37
C LEU A 58 -13.28 17.95 10.77
N TYR A 59 -12.06 17.47 11.06
CA TYR A 59 -11.60 16.17 10.61
C TYR A 59 -12.48 15.04 11.15
N SER A 60 -12.77 15.04 12.45
CA SER A 60 -13.63 14.04 13.09
C SER A 60 -15.04 14.04 12.48
N THR A 61 -15.63 15.22 12.29
CA THR A 61 -16.97 15.36 11.70
C THR A 61 -17.02 14.84 10.26
N LEU A 62 -16.05 15.24 9.43
CA LEU A 62 -16.01 14.84 8.03
C LEU A 62 -15.70 13.35 7.86
N THR A 63 -14.81 12.79 8.67
CA THR A 63 -14.42 11.38 8.55
C THR A 63 -15.47 10.45 9.15
N SER A 64 -16.13 10.81 10.24
CA SER A 64 -17.22 10.01 10.82
C SER A 64 -18.45 9.96 9.92
N SER A 65 -18.73 11.04 9.17
CA SER A 65 -19.84 11.07 8.21
C SER A 65 -19.52 10.41 6.86
N ALA A 66 -18.21 10.26 6.53
CA ALA A 66 -17.79 9.66 5.25
C ALA A 66 -18.11 8.16 5.17
N TYR A 67 -17.98 7.45 6.29
CA TYR A 67 -18.19 6.01 6.34
C TYR A 67 -18.90 5.65 7.64
N PRO A 68 -20.20 5.91 7.74
CA PRO A 68 -20.95 5.54 8.93
C PRO A 68 -20.94 4.03 9.20
N CYS A 69 -20.61 3.22 8.27
CA CYS A 69 -20.24 1.80 8.30
C CYS A 69 -19.98 1.38 6.86
N ILE A 70 -18.80 0.86 6.53
CA ILE A 70 -18.65 -0.03 5.38
C ILE A 70 -18.79 -1.46 5.92
N PRO A 71 -19.98 -1.92 6.30
CA PRO A 71 -20.17 -3.29 6.75
C PRO A 71 -20.18 -4.27 5.58
N HIS A 72 -19.76 -3.87 4.36
CA HIS A 72 -20.20 -4.60 3.17
C HIS A 72 -19.13 -4.91 2.15
N LEU A 73 -17.83 -4.70 2.46
CA LEU A 73 -16.78 -5.17 1.56
C LEU A 73 -16.79 -6.71 1.42
N ALA A 74 -17.23 -7.40 2.45
CA ALA A 74 -17.52 -8.83 2.40
C ALA A 74 -18.61 -9.19 3.41
N GLN A 75 -19.87 -9.12 3.06
CA GLN A 75 -20.91 -9.86 3.76
C GLN A 75 -20.91 -11.27 3.25
N THR A 76 -20.52 -12.20 4.09
CA THR A 76 -20.71 -13.62 3.79
C THR A 76 -21.75 -14.19 4.74
N ARG A 77 -22.81 -14.71 4.15
CA ARG A 77 -23.76 -15.54 4.89
C ARG A 77 -23.02 -16.77 5.42
N ILE A 78 -23.28 -17.11 6.65
CA ILE A 78 -22.79 -18.34 7.25
C ILE A 78 -23.89 -19.39 7.00
N PRO A 79 -23.67 -20.37 6.12
CA PRO A 79 -24.74 -21.27 5.65
C PRO A 79 -25.46 -22.04 6.75
N TRP A 80 -24.75 -22.36 7.86
CA TRP A 80 -25.28 -23.17 8.98
C TRP A 80 -25.86 -22.37 10.13
N VAL A 81 -25.72 -21.03 10.13
CA VAL A 81 -26.37 -20.18 11.12
C VAL A 81 -27.26 -19.19 10.41
N TYR A 82 -28.54 -19.53 10.36
CA TYR A 82 -29.55 -18.73 9.65
C TYR A 82 -29.49 -17.26 10.07
N ASP A 83 -29.53 -16.36 9.09
CA ASP A 83 -29.57 -14.91 9.26
C ASP A 83 -28.34 -14.30 9.98
N THR A 84 -27.20 -14.99 9.98
CA THR A 84 -25.94 -14.49 10.53
C THR A 84 -24.94 -14.21 9.43
N VAL A 85 -24.23 -13.08 9.54
CA VAL A 85 -23.21 -12.64 8.56
C VAL A 85 -21.95 -12.20 9.28
N ILE A 86 -20.80 -12.48 8.68
CA ILE A 86 -19.52 -11.83 9.00
C ILE A 86 -19.42 -10.59 8.12
N ALA A 87 -19.35 -9.42 8.75
CA ALA A 87 -19.15 -8.15 8.09
C ALA A 87 -17.75 -7.62 8.40
N ILE A 88 -17.06 -7.13 7.40
CA ILE A 88 -15.72 -6.57 7.50
C ILE A 88 -15.80 -5.09 7.17
N GLN A 89 -15.29 -4.26 8.06
CA GLN A 89 -15.19 -2.81 7.88
C GLN A 89 -13.73 -2.40 7.78
N LYS A 90 -13.36 -1.67 6.73
CA LYS A 90 -12.08 -0.99 6.64
C LYS A 90 -12.24 0.44 7.16
N LEU A 91 -11.46 0.79 8.18
CA LEU A 91 -11.46 2.16 8.69
C LEU A 91 -10.71 3.09 7.73
N PRO A 92 -11.25 4.29 7.43
CA PRO A 92 -10.64 5.22 6.47
C PRO A 92 -9.23 5.70 6.88
N THR A 93 -8.99 5.75 8.18
CA THR A 93 -7.78 6.31 8.80
C THR A 93 -6.83 5.26 9.36
N SER A 94 -7.16 3.98 9.23
CA SER A 94 -6.36 2.87 9.74
C SER A 94 -6.10 1.82 8.64
N PRO A 95 -4.92 1.19 8.60
CA PRO A 95 -4.70 0.03 7.76
C PRO A 95 -5.52 -1.18 8.22
N ASN A 96 -5.97 -1.18 9.48
CA ASN A 96 -6.65 -2.29 10.12
C ASN A 96 -8.12 -2.36 9.76
N LEU A 97 -8.66 -3.58 9.87
CA LEU A 97 -10.06 -3.91 9.66
C LEU A 97 -10.78 -4.00 11.01
N VAL A 98 -12.08 -3.80 10.98
CA VAL A 98 -13.01 -4.18 12.06
C VAL A 98 -13.88 -5.31 11.55
N VAL A 99 -13.95 -6.39 12.29
CA VAL A 99 -14.76 -7.55 11.96
C VAL A 99 -15.96 -7.62 12.89
N TRP A 100 -17.13 -7.82 12.31
CA TRP A 100 -18.40 -7.92 13.02
C TRP A 100 -19.06 -9.25 12.71
N ILE A 101 -19.69 -9.86 13.71
CA ILE A 101 -20.66 -10.92 13.47
C ILE A 101 -22.04 -10.35 13.80
N LEU A 102 -22.90 -10.34 12.80
CA LEU A 102 -24.24 -9.78 12.87
C LEU A 102 -25.29 -10.88 12.75
N HIS A 103 -26.29 -10.82 13.59
CA HIS A 103 -27.52 -11.59 13.44
C HIS A 103 -28.68 -10.63 13.19
N GLY A 104 -29.19 -10.61 11.97
CA GLY A 104 -30.06 -9.53 11.52
C GLY A 104 -29.36 -8.19 11.69
N LEU A 105 -29.93 -7.28 12.47
CA LEU A 105 -29.35 -5.98 12.80
C LEU A 105 -28.56 -5.95 14.13
N LYS A 106 -28.52 -7.08 14.86
CA LYS A 106 -27.86 -7.14 16.17
C LYS A 106 -26.42 -7.60 16.03
N ILE A 107 -25.49 -6.84 16.61
CA ILE A 107 -24.09 -7.23 16.76
C ILE A 107 -24.02 -8.30 17.85
N VAL A 108 -23.51 -9.49 17.50
CA VAL A 108 -23.28 -10.58 18.44
C VAL A 108 -21.80 -10.69 18.83
N TRP A 109 -20.91 -10.19 17.99
CA TRP A 109 -19.48 -10.14 18.27
C TRP A 109 -18.79 -9.07 17.44
N LYS A 110 -17.69 -8.51 17.95
CA LYS A 110 -16.86 -7.50 17.28
C LYS A 110 -15.40 -7.68 17.65
N GLU A 111 -14.50 -7.55 16.68
CA GLU A 111 -13.06 -7.48 16.88
C GLU A 111 -12.48 -6.30 16.09
N GLU A 112 -11.53 -5.57 16.69
CA GLU A 112 -10.87 -4.40 16.12
C GLU A 112 -9.40 -4.69 15.87
N SER A 113 -8.74 -3.82 15.09
CA SER A 113 -7.29 -3.93 14.78
C SER A 113 -6.92 -5.23 14.06
N VAL A 114 -7.81 -5.73 13.22
CA VAL A 114 -7.62 -6.94 12.45
C VAL A 114 -6.80 -6.63 11.20
N THR A 115 -5.72 -7.37 10.98
CA THR A 115 -4.90 -7.27 9.77
C THR A 115 -5.53 -8.05 8.61
N SER A 116 -5.97 -9.27 8.89
CA SER A 116 -6.66 -10.11 7.92
C SER A 116 -7.61 -11.09 8.59
N ILE A 117 -8.55 -11.59 7.82
CA ILE A 117 -9.48 -12.64 8.21
C ILE A 117 -9.58 -13.69 7.12
N SER A 118 -9.64 -14.94 7.52
CA SER A 118 -10.00 -16.06 6.65
C SER A 118 -11.07 -16.92 7.33
N ARG A 119 -11.78 -17.72 6.55
CA ARG A 119 -12.89 -18.53 7.04
C ARG A 119 -12.93 -19.90 6.37
N SER A 120 -13.43 -20.88 7.10
CA SER A 120 -13.79 -22.20 6.61
C SER A 120 -15.27 -22.26 6.23
N GLU A 121 -15.66 -23.33 5.56
CA GLU A 121 -17.06 -23.62 5.24
C GLU A 121 -17.84 -24.15 6.45
N ASP A 122 -17.16 -24.66 7.47
CA ASP A 122 -17.73 -25.38 8.61
C ASP A 122 -17.76 -24.56 9.92
N GLY A 123 -17.61 -23.22 9.87
CA GLY A 123 -17.85 -22.31 11.01
C GLY A 123 -16.63 -21.79 11.72
N LEU A 124 -15.45 -22.19 11.28
CA LEU A 124 -14.23 -21.60 11.80
C LEU A 124 -13.89 -20.31 11.05
N PHE A 125 -13.31 -19.37 11.77
CA PHE A 125 -12.66 -18.23 11.17
C PHE A 125 -11.37 -17.89 11.91
N ALA A 126 -10.37 -17.47 11.18
CA ALA A 126 -9.06 -17.09 11.69
C ALA A 126 -8.86 -15.60 11.51
N ILE A 127 -8.49 -14.92 12.58
CA ILE A 127 -8.16 -13.50 12.58
C ILE A 127 -6.67 -13.35 12.84
N VAL A 128 -6.01 -12.57 12.00
CA VAL A 128 -4.64 -12.13 12.21
C VAL A 128 -4.66 -10.69 12.70
N ARG A 129 -3.94 -10.42 13.78
CA ARG A 129 -3.87 -9.08 14.37
C ARG A 129 -2.51 -8.79 14.97
N ASP A 130 -2.17 -7.52 15.13
CA ASP A 130 -1.00 -7.07 15.90
C ASP A 130 -1.17 -7.47 17.37
N ILE A 131 -0.12 -7.99 17.99
CA ILE A 131 -0.10 -8.29 19.43
C ILE A 131 0.00 -7.04 20.32
N GLY A 132 0.06 -5.85 19.71
CA GLY A 132 0.03 -4.54 20.37
C GLY A 132 1.40 -3.98 20.76
N LYS A 133 1.39 -2.77 21.31
CA LYS A 133 2.57 -2.02 21.79
C LYS A 133 3.62 -1.70 20.72
N GLY A 134 3.23 -1.64 19.43
CA GLY A 134 4.14 -1.36 18.32
C GLY A 134 5.18 -2.45 18.09
N SER A 135 4.85 -3.70 18.41
CA SER A 135 5.76 -4.84 18.24
C SER A 135 5.95 -5.25 16.79
N GLU A 136 5.01 -4.86 15.90
CA GLU A 136 4.88 -5.30 14.51
C GLU A 136 4.77 -6.83 14.34
N LEU A 137 4.72 -7.56 15.45
CA LEU A 137 4.49 -9.00 15.45
C LEU A 137 3.00 -9.30 15.37
N LEU A 138 2.66 -10.26 14.53
CA LEU A 138 1.29 -10.68 14.32
C LEU A 138 0.98 -11.99 15.03
N GLN A 139 -0.27 -12.13 15.44
CA GLN A 139 -0.85 -13.33 16.01
C GLN A 139 -2.05 -13.77 15.20
N VAL A 140 -2.14 -15.05 14.91
CA VAL A 140 -3.40 -15.67 14.47
C VAL A 140 -4.15 -16.21 15.67
N GLU A 141 -5.45 -15.97 15.68
CA GLU A 141 -6.39 -16.59 16.61
C GLU A 141 -7.55 -17.18 15.83
N VAL A 142 -7.84 -18.45 16.09
CA VAL A 142 -8.93 -19.18 15.43
C VAL A 142 -10.11 -19.23 16.37
N TYR A 143 -11.27 -18.94 15.81
CA TYR A 143 -12.56 -18.91 16.49
C TYR A 143 -13.54 -19.87 15.81
N GLU A 144 -14.48 -20.36 16.60
CA GLU A 144 -15.65 -21.13 16.14
C GLU A 144 -16.92 -20.33 16.45
N LEU A 145 -17.79 -20.21 15.44
CA LEU A 145 -19.16 -19.72 15.64
C LEU A 145 -20.08 -20.93 15.76
N ASP A 146 -20.63 -21.13 16.96
CA ASP A 146 -21.55 -22.24 17.23
C ASP A 146 -22.98 -21.98 16.71
N ILE A 147 -23.81 -23.01 16.74
CA ILE A 147 -25.22 -22.95 16.33
C ILE A 147 -26.06 -22.00 17.19
N HIS A 148 -25.61 -21.69 18.42
CA HIS A 148 -26.24 -20.73 19.33
C HIS A 148 -25.72 -19.30 19.13
N ARG A 149 -24.91 -19.05 18.08
CA ARG A 149 -24.33 -17.76 17.71
C ARG A 149 -23.32 -17.23 18.73
N LYS A 150 -22.71 -18.11 19.50
CA LYS A 150 -21.61 -17.75 20.39
C LYS A 150 -20.28 -17.95 19.67
N VAL A 151 -19.38 -17.02 19.88
CA VAL A 151 -18.02 -17.07 19.35
C VAL A 151 -17.09 -17.60 20.43
N HIS A 152 -16.41 -18.69 20.13
CA HIS A 152 -15.45 -19.34 21.02
C HIS A 152 -14.05 -19.25 20.44
N SER A 153 -13.08 -18.78 21.22
CA SER A 153 -11.67 -18.86 20.86
C SER A 153 -11.22 -20.32 20.99
N CYS A 154 -10.70 -20.89 19.90
CA CYS A 154 -10.22 -22.27 19.86
C CYS A 154 -8.76 -22.36 20.28
N TRP A 155 -7.90 -21.60 19.59
CA TRP A 155 -6.47 -21.55 19.85
C TRP A 155 -5.83 -20.31 19.21
N LYS A 156 -4.60 -20.00 19.61
CA LYS A 156 -3.83 -18.87 19.06
C LYS A 156 -2.37 -19.22 18.88
N ARG A 157 -1.69 -18.51 17.96
CA ARG A 157 -0.26 -18.66 17.65
C ARG A 157 0.38 -17.35 17.24
N SER A 158 1.62 -17.13 17.70
CA SER A 158 2.46 -15.99 17.37
C SER A 158 3.95 -16.41 17.43
N PRO A 159 4.87 -15.82 16.62
CA PRO A 159 4.56 -14.89 15.53
C PRO A 159 4.09 -15.63 14.27
N VAL A 160 3.30 -14.94 13.46
CA VAL A 160 2.84 -15.42 12.15
C VAL A 160 2.90 -14.28 11.12
N GLY A 161 2.85 -14.65 9.83
CA GLY A 161 2.68 -13.67 8.74
C GLY A 161 1.25 -13.11 8.66
N PRO A 162 1.03 -12.12 7.80
CA PRO A 162 -0.23 -11.36 7.77
C PRO A 162 -1.42 -12.11 7.17
N GLN A 163 -1.21 -13.29 6.60
CA GLN A 163 -2.22 -14.01 5.84
C GLN A 163 -2.38 -15.45 6.31
N THR A 164 -3.62 -15.93 6.27
CA THR A 164 -4.01 -17.30 6.53
C THR A 164 -5.04 -17.76 5.52
N ALA A 165 -5.20 -19.08 5.35
CA ALA A 165 -6.25 -19.66 4.54
C ALA A 165 -6.69 -21.02 5.11
N PHE A 166 -7.97 -21.34 5.00
CA PHE A 166 -8.48 -22.67 5.32
C PHE A 166 -8.48 -23.57 4.09
N GLN A 167 -8.01 -24.79 4.29
CA GLN A 167 -8.04 -25.88 3.32
C GLN A 167 -8.59 -27.12 4.04
N THR A 168 -9.82 -27.51 3.71
CA THR A 168 -10.55 -28.57 4.42
C THR A 168 -10.52 -28.40 5.94
N ASP A 169 -9.96 -29.33 6.69
CA ASP A 169 -9.82 -29.34 8.16
C ASP A 169 -8.51 -28.68 8.66
N ARG A 170 -7.77 -28.04 7.78
CA ARG A 170 -6.47 -27.44 8.09
C ARG A 170 -6.48 -25.92 7.91
N LEU A 171 -5.70 -25.26 8.77
CA LEU A 171 -5.33 -23.86 8.58
C LEU A 171 -3.91 -23.80 8.00
N VAL A 172 -3.78 -23.08 6.89
CA VAL A 172 -2.52 -22.72 6.26
C VAL A 172 -2.13 -21.32 6.70
N TYR A 173 -0.89 -21.11 7.10
CA TYR A 173 -0.38 -19.82 7.55
C TYR A 173 1.11 -19.64 7.24
N LEU A 174 1.57 -18.40 7.22
CA LEU A 174 2.96 -18.06 7.00
C LEU A 174 3.70 -17.90 8.34
N GLY A 175 4.93 -18.40 8.41
CA GLY A 175 5.88 -18.09 9.47
C GLY A 175 6.78 -16.94 9.03
N VAL A 176 7.28 -16.18 9.99
CA VAL A 176 8.10 -14.98 9.76
C VAL A 176 9.54 -15.19 10.20
N ASP A 177 10.43 -14.33 9.74
CA ASP A 177 11.83 -14.28 10.18
C ASP A 177 11.96 -13.81 11.65
N SER A 178 13.18 -13.77 12.15
CA SER A 178 13.45 -13.36 13.54
C SER A 178 13.08 -11.91 13.87
N ALA A 179 13.05 -11.04 12.85
CA ALA A 179 12.61 -9.65 13.00
C ALA A 179 11.07 -9.51 12.98
N GLY A 180 10.35 -10.54 12.49
CA GLY A 180 8.90 -10.55 12.36
C GLY A 180 8.36 -9.78 11.16
N LEU A 181 9.22 -9.35 10.23
CA LEU A 181 8.86 -8.47 9.12
C LEU A 181 8.68 -9.20 7.79
N ARG A 182 9.44 -10.28 7.56
CA ARG A 182 9.41 -11.02 6.32
C ARG A 182 8.78 -12.39 6.50
N SER A 183 7.78 -12.73 5.69
CA SER A 183 7.22 -14.09 5.64
C SER A 183 8.18 -15.00 4.88
N ILE A 184 8.68 -16.04 5.55
CA ILE A 184 9.75 -16.92 5.05
C ILE A 184 9.37 -18.38 4.99
N SER A 185 8.30 -18.80 5.64
CA SER A 185 7.93 -20.21 5.67
C SER A 185 6.42 -20.42 5.56
N LEU A 186 6.04 -21.58 5.03
CA LEU A 186 4.66 -22.02 4.90
C LEU A 186 4.40 -23.17 5.86
N HIS A 187 3.35 -23.05 6.64
CA HIS A 187 2.94 -24.04 7.62
C HIS A 187 1.48 -24.44 7.43
N THR A 188 1.16 -25.65 7.85
CA THR A 188 -0.21 -26.13 8.00
C THR A 188 -0.40 -26.74 9.38
N THR A 189 -1.62 -26.62 9.92
CA THR A 189 -1.99 -27.17 11.24
C THR A 189 -3.45 -27.58 11.24
N ASN A 190 -3.87 -28.44 12.19
CA ASN A 190 -5.30 -28.73 12.36
C ASN A 190 -6.06 -27.43 12.70
N ALA A 191 -7.12 -27.16 11.96
CA ALA A 191 -7.84 -25.89 12.07
C ALA A 191 -8.55 -25.71 13.42
N ARG A 192 -9.08 -26.80 14.04
CA ARG A 192 -9.89 -26.72 15.27
C ARG A 192 -9.04 -26.63 16.54
N ASN A 193 -7.87 -27.26 16.58
CA ASN A 193 -7.10 -27.36 17.84
C ASN A 193 -5.63 -26.91 17.72
N GLY A 194 -5.18 -26.50 16.53
CA GLY A 194 -3.82 -26.01 16.31
C GLY A 194 -2.71 -27.07 16.44
N THR A 195 -3.06 -28.35 16.52
CA THR A 195 -2.09 -29.45 16.62
C THR A 195 -1.64 -29.98 15.26
N GLY A 196 -0.66 -30.88 15.25
CA GLY A 196 -0.16 -31.51 14.01
C GLY A 196 0.44 -30.51 13.03
N THR A 197 1.12 -29.49 13.53
CA THR A 197 1.79 -28.47 12.71
C THR A 197 2.90 -29.10 11.88
N LYS A 198 2.88 -28.82 10.58
CA LYS A 198 3.89 -29.23 9.61
C LYS A 198 4.36 -28.02 8.82
N GLN A 199 5.68 -27.86 8.72
CA GLN A 199 6.28 -26.91 7.77
C GLN A 199 6.29 -27.55 6.38
N ILE A 200 5.65 -26.86 5.42
CA ILE A 200 5.54 -27.33 4.03
C ILE A 200 6.70 -26.79 3.19
N TYR A 201 7.07 -25.52 3.46
CA TYR A 201 8.09 -24.82 2.67
C TYR A 201 8.89 -23.87 3.56
N LEU A 202 10.16 -23.67 3.21
CA LEU A 202 11.05 -22.67 3.79
C LEU A 202 11.79 -21.96 2.66
N GLU A 203 11.63 -20.65 2.56
CA GLU A 203 12.36 -19.80 1.63
C GLU A 203 13.77 -19.52 2.19
N LYS A 204 14.77 -19.81 1.39
CA LYS A 204 16.19 -19.64 1.75
C LYS A 204 16.79 -18.36 1.21
N ASP A 205 16.17 -17.79 0.15
CA ASP A 205 16.63 -16.53 -0.42
C ASP A 205 16.12 -15.37 0.44
N GLU A 206 17.03 -14.65 1.06
CA GLU A 206 16.72 -13.52 1.94
C GLU A 206 16.07 -12.33 1.22
N LYS A 207 16.12 -12.30 -0.11
CA LYS A 207 15.48 -11.29 -0.94
C LYS A 207 14.02 -11.62 -1.29
N VAL A 208 13.56 -12.83 -1.01
CA VAL A 208 12.22 -13.31 -1.37
C VAL A 208 11.29 -13.23 -0.18
N GLN A 209 10.11 -12.65 -0.37
CA GLN A 209 9.00 -12.66 0.57
C GLN A 209 7.92 -13.62 0.10
N LEU A 210 7.26 -14.27 1.05
CA LEU A 210 6.14 -15.18 0.78
C LEU A 210 4.79 -14.50 1.02
N GLU A 211 3.81 -14.87 0.19
CA GLU A 211 2.43 -14.42 0.31
C GLU A 211 1.46 -15.55 -0.04
N LEU A 212 0.37 -15.66 0.72
CA LEU A 212 -0.74 -16.56 0.40
C LEU A 212 -1.73 -15.85 -0.53
N LEU A 213 -2.10 -16.51 -1.62
CA LEU A 213 -3.09 -16.03 -2.56
C LEU A 213 -4.26 -17.03 -2.61
N LYS A 214 -5.46 -16.52 -2.43
CA LYS A 214 -6.70 -17.27 -2.65
C LYS A 214 -7.52 -16.55 -3.72
N PRO A 215 -7.58 -17.09 -4.95
CA PRO A 215 -8.36 -16.47 -6.01
C PRO A 215 -9.83 -16.33 -5.62
N ILE A 216 -10.44 -15.24 -6.04
CA ILE A 216 -11.84 -14.93 -5.73
C ILE A 216 -12.76 -15.99 -6.32
N GLY A 217 -13.61 -16.57 -5.48
CA GLY A 217 -14.57 -17.61 -5.89
C GLY A 217 -13.96 -18.98 -6.12
N GLN A 218 -12.68 -19.21 -5.76
CA GLN A 218 -12.00 -20.51 -5.92
C GLN A 218 -11.62 -21.11 -4.57
N SER A 219 -11.51 -22.43 -4.52
CA SER A 219 -11.02 -23.17 -3.35
C SER A 219 -9.49 -23.31 -3.32
N ASP A 220 -8.84 -23.20 -4.46
CA ASP A 220 -7.39 -23.31 -4.60
C ASP A 220 -6.65 -22.25 -3.77
N ILE A 221 -5.57 -22.64 -3.13
CA ILE A 221 -4.68 -21.75 -2.37
C ILE A 221 -3.30 -21.82 -2.99
N PHE A 222 -2.73 -20.66 -3.27
CA PHE A 222 -1.40 -20.54 -3.84
C PHE A 222 -0.45 -19.89 -2.85
N LEU A 223 0.82 -20.33 -2.91
CA LEU A 223 1.93 -19.61 -2.33
C LEU A 223 2.63 -18.83 -3.45
N ARG A 224 2.80 -17.54 -3.25
CA ARG A 224 3.65 -16.69 -4.07
C ARG A 224 4.94 -16.38 -3.32
N GLY A 225 6.08 -16.65 -3.95
CA GLY A 225 7.36 -16.08 -3.53
C GLY A 225 7.69 -14.94 -4.49
N TYR A 226 8.06 -13.79 -3.96
CA TYR A 226 8.36 -12.64 -4.79
C TYR A 226 9.43 -11.73 -4.20
N ASN A 227 10.16 -11.10 -5.08
CA ASN A 227 10.91 -9.87 -4.86
C ASN A 227 10.58 -8.90 -5.98
N SER A 228 11.23 -7.75 -6.04
CA SER A 228 10.95 -6.77 -7.09
C SER A 228 11.34 -7.21 -8.52
N MET A 229 12.15 -8.27 -8.67
CA MET A 229 12.59 -8.78 -9.98
C MET A 229 11.82 -9.99 -10.45
N LYS A 230 11.57 -10.91 -9.56
CA LYS A 230 11.07 -12.25 -9.87
C LYS A 230 9.93 -12.64 -8.96
N GLN A 231 9.03 -13.39 -9.50
CA GLN A 231 7.99 -14.07 -8.72
C GLN A 231 7.86 -15.51 -9.19
N TRP A 232 7.42 -16.34 -8.26
CA TRP A 232 6.96 -17.67 -8.57
C TRP A 232 5.66 -17.93 -7.82
N ILE A 233 4.84 -18.80 -8.36
CA ILE A 233 3.65 -19.32 -7.69
C ILE A 233 3.69 -20.83 -7.64
N GLY A 234 3.18 -21.39 -6.55
CA GLY A 234 2.97 -22.80 -6.37
C GLY A 234 1.60 -23.07 -5.77
N LEU A 235 0.94 -24.10 -6.26
CA LEU A 235 -0.32 -24.61 -5.71
C LEU A 235 -0.03 -25.38 -4.42
N ILE A 236 -0.83 -25.11 -3.38
CA ILE A 236 -0.77 -25.84 -2.12
C ILE A 236 -1.80 -26.98 -2.21
N GLU A 237 -1.30 -28.21 -2.19
CA GLU A 237 -2.11 -29.43 -2.19
C GLU A 237 -1.90 -30.16 -0.87
N ASP A 238 -2.88 -30.12 0.05
CA ASP A 238 -2.82 -30.67 1.40
C ASP A 238 -1.58 -30.23 2.20
N THR A 239 -0.53 -31.03 2.18
CA THR A 239 0.73 -30.79 2.90
C THR A 239 1.93 -30.67 1.98
N THR A 240 1.71 -30.38 0.70
CA THR A 240 2.74 -30.24 -0.33
C THR A 240 2.60 -28.93 -1.08
N LEU A 241 3.71 -28.44 -1.62
CA LEU A 241 3.76 -27.26 -2.49
C LEU A 241 4.27 -27.69 -3.86
N LYS A 242 3.47 -27.45 -4.89
CA LYS A 242 3.83 -27.72 -6.29
C LYS A 242 4.07 -26.40 -7.01
N ILE A 243 5.33 -26.04 -7.22
CA ILE A 243 5.68 -24.82 -7.96
C ILE A 243 5.24 -24.98 -9.42
N GLN A 244 4.45 -24.03 -9.91
CA GLN A 244 3.84 -24.07 -11.23
C GLN A 244 4.50 -23.13 -12.22
N LYS A 245 4.87 -21.91 -11.80
CA LYS A 245 5.28 -20.84 -12.70
C LYS A 245 6.29 -19.90 -12.06
N HIS A 246 7.26 -19.45 -12.87
CA HIS A 246 8.14 -18.33 -12.60
C HIS A 246 7.86 -17.19 -13.59
N ALA A 247 7.94 -15.94 -13.16
CA ALA A 247 7.78 -14.77 -14.01
C ALA A 247 8.62 -13.59 -13.50
N THR A 248 8.93 -12.67 -14.43
CA THR A 248 9.45 -11.34 -14.14
C THR A 248 8.31 -10.36 -14.33
N GLY A 249 7.74 -9.83 -13.28
CA GLY A 249 6.57 -8.94 -13.36
C GLY A 249 5.30 -9.58 -12.83
N LEU A 250 4.14 -8.97 -13.09
CA LEU A 250 2.86 -9.39 -12.51
C LEU A 250 2.53 -10.85 -12.82
N LEU A 251 2.13 -11.57 -11.78
CA LEU A 251 1.67 -12.96 -11.86
C LEU A 251 0.55 -13.18 -10.83
N VAL A 252 -0.68 -13.25 -11.30
CA VAL A 252 -1.89 -13.45 -10.47
C VAL A 252 -2.57 -14.75 -10.86
N PRO A 253 -2.63 -15.76 -9.99
CA PRO A 253 -3.39 -16.96 -10.25
C PRO A 253 -4.89 -16.68 -10.14
N LEU A 254 -5.67 -17.09 -11.13
CA LEU A 254 -7.14 -17.08 -11.09
C LEU A 254 -7.69 -18.48 -10.83
N SER A 255 -6.94 -19.50 -11.22
CA SER A 255 -7.13 -20.91 -10.87
C SER A 255 -5.82 -21.67 -11.13
N ASN A 256 -5.82 -22.97 -10.90
CA ASN A 256 -4.68 -23.84 -11.20
C ASN A 256 -4.28 -23.88 -12.69
N THR A 257 -5.14 -23.41 -13.60
CA THR A 257 -4.92 -23.41 -15.06
C THR A 257 -4.98 -22.02 -15.68
N ILE A 258 -5.37 -20.97 -14.93
CA ILE A 258 -5.57 -19.62 -15.45
C ILE A 258 -4.71 -18.63 -14.67
N LEU A 259 -3.83 -17.94 -15.39
CA LEU A 259 -2.89 -16.96 -14.84
C LEU A 259 -3.02 -15.63 -15.57
N LEU A 260 -3.22 -14.54 -14.82
CA LEU A 260 -3.11 -13.18 -15.35
C LEU A 260 -1.68 -12.68 -15.18
N MET A 261 -1.11 -12.12 -16.23
CA MET A 261 0.22 -11.54 -16.30
C MET A 261 0.12 -10.07 -16.69
N ASN A 262 1.25 -9.37 -16.69
CA ASN A 262 1.28 -7.93 -16.98
C ASN A 262 0.65 -7.58 -18.35
N ASP A 263 0.90 -8.36 -19.37
CA ASP A 263 0.53 -8.09 -20.76
C ASP A 263 -0.38 -9.17 -21.41
N CYS A 264 -0.65 -10.23 -20.69
CA CYS A 264 -1.46 -11.34 -21.22
C CYS A 264 -2.19 -12.12 -20.11
N ILE A 265 -3.19 -12.89 -20.53
CA ILE A 265 -3.78 -13.96 -19.71
C ILE A 265 -3.43 -15.32 -20.32
N GLN A 266 -2.97 -16.24 -19.50
CA GLN A 266 -2.70 -17.62 -19.87
C GLN A 266 -3.84 -18.51 -19.40
N ILE A 267 -4.44 -19.29 -20.30
CA ILE A 267 -5.50 -20.26 -20.03
C ILE A 267 -5.01 -21.63 -20.51
N GLY A 268 -4.63 -22.50 -19.57
CA GLY A 268 -3.93 -23.75 -19.89
C GLY A 268 -2.61 -23.47 -20.63
N SER A 269 -2.46 -23.99 -21.85
CA SER A 269 -1.30 -23.73 -22.71
C SER A 269 -1.44 -22.47 -23.59
N LYS A 270 -2.63 -21.91 -23.69
CA LYS A 270 -2.94 -20.77 -24.57
C LYS A 270 -2.65 -19.44 -23.88
N LYS A 271 -2.05 -18.50 -24.61
CA LYS A 271 -1.87 -17.12 -24.19
C LYS A 271 -2.69 -16.17 -25.05
N LEU A 272 -3.36 -15.22 -24.41
CA LEU A 272 -4.12 -14.14 -25.04
C LEU A 272 -3.51 -12.82 -24.58
N SER A 273 -3.01 -12.01 -25.53
CA SER A 273 -2.49 -10.68 -25.22
C SER A 273 -3.61 -9.74 -24.79
N LEU A 274 -3.37 -8.94 -23.77
CA LEU A 274 -4.29 -7.90 -23.32
C LEU A 274 -4.50 -6.84 -24.42
N PRO A 275 -5.58 -6.05 -24.35
CA PRO A 275 -5.77 -4.93 -25.26
C PRO A 275 -4.58 -3.95 -25.19
N ILE A 276 -4.28 -3.29 -26.31
CA ILE A 276 -3.12 -2.40 -26.46
C ILE A 276 -3.11 -1.33 -25.35
N HIS A 277 -1.95 -1.17 -24.71
CA HIS A 277 -1.72 -0.25 -23.58
C HIS A 277 -2.53 -0.54 -22.31
N GLU A 278 -3.09 -1.73 -22.18
CA GLU A 278 -3.72 -2.20 -20.95
C GLU A 278 -2.81 -3.24 -20.28
N TYR A 279 -2.62 -3.10 -18.96
CA TYR A 279 -1.76 -3.97 -18.15
C TYR A 279 -2.58 -4.65 -17.07
N GLY A 280 -2.36 -5.95 -16.87
CA GLY A 280 -3.11 -6.76 -15.90
C GLY A 280 -2.94 -6.25 -14.46
N MET A 281 -4.01 -6.34 -13.68
CA MET A 281 -4.01 -5.99 -12.25
C MET A 281 -4.52 -7.14 -11.39
N ASP A 282 -5.75 -7.59 -11.63
CA ASP A 282 -6.41 -8.62 -10.85
C ASP A 282 -7.46 -9.34 -11.70
N GLY A 283 -7.99 -10.47 -11.21
CA GLY A 283 -9.01 -11.22 -11.92
C GLY A 283 -9.80 -12.16 -11.03
N MET A 284 -10.95 -12.63 -11.57
CA MET A 284 -11.79 -13.62 -10.93
C MET A 284 -12.48 -14.52 -11.98
N ILE A 285 -12.92 -15.68 -11.52
CA ILE A 285 -13.74 -16.60 -12.32
C ILE A 285 -15.14 -16.63 -11.72
N GLY A 286 -16.13 -16.36 -12.56
CA GLY A 286 -17.54 -16.43 -12.18
C GLY A 286 -18.07 -17.86 -12.08
N PRO A 287 -19.26 -18.04 -11.48
CA PRO A 287 -19.91 -19.36 -11.35
C PRO A 287 -20.19 -20.03 -12.68
N ASP A 288 -20.37 -19.24 -13.74
CA ASP A 288 -20.58 -19.68 -15.13
C ASP A 288 -19.27 -19.94 -15.89
N THR A 289 -18.14 -20.01 -15.16
CA THR A 289 -16.77 -20.12 -15.70
C THR A 289 -16.30 -18.92 -16.54
N SER A 290 -17.07 -17.84 -16.59
CA SER A 290 -16.63 -16.59 -17.22
C SER A 290 -15.46 -15.99 -16.45
N ILE A 291 -14.46 -15.52 -17.19
CA ILE A 291 -13.27 -14.88 -16.61
C ILE A 291 -13.45 -13.36 -16.68
N TYR A 292 -13.23 -12.69 -15.56
CA TYR A 292 -13.23 -11.23 -15.47
C TYR A 292 -11.85 -10.77 -15.00
N ILE A 293 -11.32 -9.74 -15.65
CA ILE A 293 -10.03 -9.17 -15.29
C ILE A 293 -10.12 -7.64 -15.18
N THR A 294 -9.32 -7.09 -14.30
CA THR A 294 -9.06 -5.66 -14.26
C THR A 294 -7.71 -5.35 -14.88
N THR A 295 -7.65 -4.23 -15.58
CA THR A 295 -6.42 -3.72 -16.19
C THR A 295 -6.22 -2.26 -15.84
N ILE A 296 -5.00 -1.77 -16.01
CA ILE A 296 -4.65 -0.37 -15.76
C ILE A 296 -3.93 0.22 -16.98
N SER A 297 -4.22 1.50 -17.27
CA SER A 297 -3.54 2.28 -18.27
C SER A 297 -3.51 3.76 -17.86
N TYR A 298 -2.31 4.31 -17.65
CA TYR A 298 -2.12 5.70 -17.17
C TYR A 298 -3.01 6.05 -15.96
N GLY A 299 -3.09 5.12 -15.00
CA GLY A 299 -3.87 5.33 -13.79
C GLY A 299 -5.39 5.18 -13.93
N LYS A 300 -5.89 4.70 -15.06
CA LYS A 300 -7.30 4.39 -15.28
C LYS A 300 -7.48 2.89 -15.32
N MET A 301 -8.30 2.35 -14.43
CA MET A 301 -8.63 0.93 -14.46
C MET A 301 -9.83 0.65 -15.34
N SER A 302 -9.82 -0.50 -15.96
CA SER A 302 -10.88 -1.04 -16.82
C SER A 302 -11.25 -2.44 -16.36
N LEU A 303 -12.51 -2.81 -16.50
CA LEU A 303 -13.01 -4.16 -16.28
C LEU A 303 -13.34 -4.83 -17.61
N TRP A 304 -12.86 -6.05 -17.77
CA TRP A 304 -13.04 -6.85 -18.97
C TRP A 304 -13.62 -8.23 -18.65
N LYS A 305 -14.51 -8.71 -19.50
CA LYS A 305 -14.89 -10.12 -19.58
C LYS A 305 -14.08 -10.78 -20.70
N VAL A 306 -13.52 -11.95 -20.42
CA VAL A 306 -12.83 -12.76 -21.43
C VAL A 306 -13.80 -13.83 -21.93
N GLU A 307 -14.13 -13.78 -23.21
CA GLU A 307 -15.09 -14.70 -23.83
C GLU A 307 -14.60 -15.12 -25.21
N LYS A 308 -14.48 -16.43 -25.46
CA LYS A 308 -14.06 -16.99 -26.76
C LYS A 308 -12.84 -16.28 -27.35
N ASP A 309 -11.80 -16.08 -26.52
CA ASP A 309 -10.54 -15.41 -26.91
C ASP A 309 -10.66 -13.92 -27.23
N ARG A 310 -11.72 -13.28 -26.78
CA ARG A 310 -11.94 -11.84 -26.95
C ARG A 310 -12.11 -11.15 -25.61
N PHE A 311 -11.66 -9.90 -25.54
CA PHE A 311 -11.87 -9.03 -24.40
C PHE A 311 -13.07 -8.14 -24.66
N ILE A 312 -14.10 -8.28 -23.83
CA ILE A 312 -15.32 -7.47 -23.87
C ILE A 312 -15.23 -6.49 -22.71
N ARG A 313 -15.19 -5.20 -22.99
CA ARG A 313 -15.18 -4.16 -21.95
C ARG A 313 -16.54 -4.10 -21.29
N MET A 314 -16.55 -4.17 -19.94
CA MET A 314 -17.78 -4.22 -19.15
C MET A 314 -18.41 -2.84 -18.89
N GLU A 315 -17.68 -1.77 -19.17
CA GLU A 315 -18.16 -0.39 -19.03
C GLU A 315 -17.58 0.49 -20.13
N SER A 316 -18.10 1.70 -20.29
CA SER A 316 -17.52 2.68 -21.20
C SER A 316 -16.06 2.95 -20.85
N LYS A 317 -15.22 3.24 -21.86
CA LYS A 317 -13.80 3.55 -21.63
C LYS A 317 -13.69 4.63 -20.55
N PRO A 318 -12.95 4.36 -19.45
CA PRO A 318 -12.85 5.33 -18.37
C PRO A 318 -12.15 6.61 -18.86
N THR A 319 -12.85 7.71 -18.74
CA THR A 319 -12.34 9.07 -19.07
C THR A 319 -11.48 9.62 -17.94
N HIS A 320 -11.68 9.11 -16.72
CA HIS A 320 -11.07 9.60 -15.48
C HIS A 320 -10.42 8.46 -14.70
N PRO A 321 -9.44 8.77 -13.82
CA PRO A 321 -8.83 7.76 -12.97
C PRO A 321 -9.87 7.16 -12.00
N CYS A 322 -9.79 5.85 -11.81
CA CYS A 322 -10.60 5.11 -10.85
C CYS A 322 -9.87 3.84 -10.44
N GLU A 323 -10.26 3.28 -9.31
CA GLU A 323 -9.88 1.94 -8.86
C GLU A 323 -11.08 1.01 -8.99
N ILE A 324 -10.83 -0.22 -9.40
CA ILE A 324 -11.84 -1.28 -9.51
C ILE A 324 -11.32 -2.48 -8.74
N HIS A 325 -11.99 -2.81 -7.66
CA HIS A 325 -11.68 -3.99 -6.84
C HIS A 325 -12.71 -5.07 -7.10
N LEU A 326 -12.24 -6.25 -7.44
CA LEU A 326 -13.09 -7.43 -7.57
C LEU A 326 -13.47 -7.93 -6.19
N LEU A 327 -14.72 -8.29 -6.00
CA LEU A 327 -15.27 -8.80 -4.74
C LEU A 327 -15.91 -10.18 -4.97
N GLU A 328 -16.09 -10.91 -3.88
CA GLU A 328 -16.89 -12.15 -3.92
C GLU A 328 -18.31 -11.90 -4.43
N ASP A 329 -19.02 -12.97 -4.80
CA ASP A 329 -20.40 -12.95 -5.32
C ASP A 329 -20.59 -12.09 -6.58
N MET A 330 -19.59 -12.08 -7.47
CA MET A 330 -19.66 -11.35 -8.75
C MET A 330 -19.92 -9.86 -8.58
N ARG A 331 -19.31 -9.24 -7.60
CA ARG A 331 -19.42 -7.80 -7.35
C ARG A 331 -18.11 -7.09 -7.62
N ILE A 332 -18.21 -5.82 -7.92
CA ILE A 332 -17.06 -4.90 -7.96
C ILE A 332 -17.31 -3.71 -7.06
N TRP A 333 -16.24 -3.22 -6.48
CA TRP A 333 -16.20 -1.94 -5.79
C TRP A 333 -15.41 -0.95 -6.64
N LYS A 334 -16.08 0.11 -7.09
CA LYS A 334 -15.50 1.18 -7.88
C LYS A 334 -15.28 2.42 -7.02
N GLN A 335 -14.07 2.92 -7.01
CA GLN A 335 -13.67 4.14 -6.30
C GLN A 335 -13.21 5.20 -7.29
N CYS A 336 -13.59 6.45 -7.01
CA CYS A 336 -13.18 7.60 -7.79
C CYS A 336 -12.75 8.74 -6.85
N PRO A 337 -11.76 9.57 -7.23
CA PRO A 337 -11.25 10.60 -6.33
C PRO A 337 -12.22 11.78 -6.09
N TYR A 338 -13.33 11.88 -6.80
CA TYR A 338 -14.29 12.98 -6.71
C TYR A 338 -15.76 12.53 -6.70
N GLU A 339 -16.03 11.25 -6.81
CA GLU A 339 -17.37 10.66 -6.74
C GLU A 339 -17.48 9.70 -5.55
N SER A 340 -18.71 9.41 -5.17
CA SER A 340 -18.98 8.38 -4.17
C SER A 340 -18.47 7.00 -4.63
N ASP A 341 -17.94 6.26 -3.70
CA ASP A 341 -17.66 4.85 -3.89
C ASP A 341 -18.95 4.10 -4.20
N ARG A 342 -18.90 3.14 -5.13
CA ARG A 342 -20.07 2.37 -5.57
C ARG A 342 -19.75 0.89 -5.65
N ILE A 343 -20.72 0.07 -5.27
CA ILE A 343 -20.68 -1.38 -5.51
C ILE A 343 -21.65 -1.70 -6.63
N PHE A 344 -21.18 -2.52 -7.58
CA PHE A 344 -21.96 -3.01 -8.69
C PHE A 344 -21.98 -4.54 -8.65
N GLN A 345 -23.11 -5.11 -9.06
CA GLN A 345 -23.25 -6.52 -9.38
C GLN A 345 -22.90 -6.74 -10.86
N ILE A 346 -22.10 -7.73 -11.17
CA ILE A 346 -21.85 -8.15 -12.54
C ILE A 346 -22.98 -9.10 -12.96
N GLU A 347 -23.73 -8.72 -14.00
CA GLU A 347 -24.76 -9.54 -14.61
C GLU A 347 -24.49 -9.68 -16.11
N LYS A 348 -24.00 -10.86 -16.54
CA LYS A 348 -23.61 -11.15 -17.94
C LYS A 348 -22.56 -10.15 -18.47
N THR A 349 -22.99 -9.08 -19.14
CA THR A 349 -22.14 -8.04 -19.73
C THR A 349 -22.45 -6.65 -19.18
N GLU A 350 -23.27 -6.55 -18.13
CA GLU A 350 -23.71 -5.29 -17.54
C GLU A 350 -23.27 -5.15 -16.08
N LEU A 351 -23.12 -3.93 -15.64
CA LEU A 351 -22.86 -3.56 -14.25
C LEU A 351 -24.12 -2.91 -13.68
N LYS A 352 -24.79 -3.60 -12.76
CA LYS A 352 -25.95 -3.05 -12.05
C LYS A 352 -25.53 -2.43 -10.72
N PRO A 353 -25.84 -1.16 -10.46
CA PRO A 353 -25.51 -0.54 -9.18
C PRO A 353 -26.29 -1.20 -8.04
N VAL A 354 -25.58 -1.60 -6.98
CA VAL A 354 -26.16 -2.23 -5.78
C VAL A 354 -26.14 -1.26 -4.63
N LEU A 355 -25.02 -0.54 -4.45
CA LEU A 355 -24.81 0.35 -3.33
C LEU A 355 -24.00 1.56 -3.74
N SER A 356 -24.37 2.73 -3.22
CA SER A 356 -23.59 3.97 -3.29
C SER A 356 -23.34 4.49 -1.89
N PHE A 357 -22.11 4.89 -1.60
CA PHE A 357 -21.74 5.42 -0.30
C PHE A 357 -21.92 6.95 -0.29
N PRO A 358 -22.40 7.53 0.82
CA PRO A 358 -22.48 8.97 0.93
C PRO A 358 -21.09 9.61 0.93
N THR A 359 -20.98 10.80 0.35
CA THR A 359 -19.78 11.62 0.44
C THR A 359 -20.02 12.78 1.40
N PRO A 360 -19.16 13.00 2.41
CA PRO A 360 -19.34 14.09 3.37
C PRO A 360 -19.08 15.45 2.77
N LEU A 361 -18.34 15.52 1.66
CA LEU A 361 -18.02 16.73 0.94
C LEU A 361 -18.17 16.49 -0.56
N SER A 362 -18.97 17.32 -1.24
CA SER A 362 -19.05 17.24 -2.69
C SER A 362 -17.76 17.72 -3.32
N LEU A 363 -17.12 16.85 -4.10
CA LEU A 363 -15.89 17.14 -4.81
C LEU A 363 -16.12 17.22 -6.30
N ARG A 364 -15.20 17.88 -7.00
CA ARG A 364 -15.14 17.87 -8.46
C ARG A 364 -13.73 17.68 -8.95
N LEU A 365 -13.60 17.02 -10.08
CA LEU A 365 -12.35 16.92 -10.81
C LEU A 365 -12.01 18.30 -11.40
N VAL A 366 -10.83 18.82 -11.05
CA VAL A 366 -10.25 20.01 -11.70
C VAL A 366 -9.59 19.58 -12.99
N LYS A 367 -8.76 18.54 -12.92
CA LYS A 367 -8.03 17.99 -14.06
C LYS A 367 -7.60 16.55 -13.77
N TYR A 368 -7.75 15.71 -14.77
CA TYR A 368 -6.91 14.56 -15.00
C TYR A 368 -6.07 14.83 -16.24
N GLY A 369 -4.79 14.57 -16.19
CA GLY A 369 -3.89 14.80 -17.32
C GLY A 369 -2.69 13.87 -17.31
N VAL A 370 -2.02 13.83 -18.46
CA VAL A 370 -0.72 13.19 -18.62
C VAL A 370 0.21 14.22 -19.24
N ARG A 371 1.31 14.56 -18.55
CA ARG A 371 2.29 15.52 -19.04
C ARG A 371 3.67 14.87 -19.07
N LYS A 372 4.34 14.88 -20.23
CA LYS A 372 5.60 14.17 -20.46
C LYS A 372 5.55 12.71 -19.98
N GLY A 373 4.41 12.03 -20.21
CA GLY A 373 4.17 10.66 -19.76
C GLY A 373 3.65 10.52 -18.32
N VAL A 374 3.75 11.54 -17.46
CA VAL A 374 3.40 11.48 -16.03
C VAL A 374 1.90 11.74 -15.82
N PRO A 375 1.13 10.75 -15.32
CA PRO A 375 -0.27 10.94 -14.98
C PRO A 375 -0.41 11.75 -13.68
N TYR A 376 -1.41 12.62 -13.65
CA TYR A 376 -1.79 13.38 -12.45
C TYR A 376 -3.28 13.63 -12.39
N THR A 377 -3.81 13.73 -11.18
CA THR A 377 -5.21 13.99 -10.90
C THR A 377 -5.31 15.13 -9.90
N VAL A 378 -6.18 16.11 -10.15
CA VAL A 378 -6.42 17.23 -9.22
C VAL A 378 -7.91 17.33 -8.92
N VAL A 379 -8.24 17.36 -7.65
CA VAL A 379 -9.62 17.52 -7.14
C VAL A 379 -9.73 18.70 -6.19
N ARG A 380 -10.94 19.25 -6.07
CA ARG A 380 -11.29 20.28 -5.07
C ARG A 380 -12.72 20.12 -4.59
N ALA A 381 -13.07 20.79 -3.50
CA ALA A 381 -14.47 20.89 -3.11
C ALA A 381 -15.29 21.63 -4.19
N SER A 382 -16.51 21.17 -4.44
CA SER A 382 -17.41 21.81 -5.41
C SER A 382 -17.75 23.24 -5.01
N THR A 383 -17.83 23.52 -3.72
CA THR A 383 -18.12 24.81 -3.12
C THR A 383 -16.90 25.73 -2.98
N ALA A 384 -15.68 25.24 -3.19
CA ALA A 384 -14.48 26.05 -3.03
C ALA A 384 -14.48 27.23 -4.02
N SER A 385 -14.31 28.43 -3.50
CA SER A 385 -14.16 29.67 -4.28
C SER A 385 -12.80 29.72 -4.98
N ARG A 386 -12.66 30.58 -5.98
CA ARG A 386 -11.34 30.92 -6.54
C ARG A 386 -10.96 32.33 -6.10
N PRO A 387 -9.69 32.60 -5.85
CA PRO A 387 -8.52 31.69 -5.92
C PRO A 387 -8.56 30.63 -4.83
N LEU A 388 -7.98 29.45 -5.10
CA LEU A 388 -7.76 28.41 -4.10
C LEU A 388 -6.73 28.86 -3.07
N ARG A 389 -6.86 28.42 -1.83
CA ARG A 389 -5.92 28.76 -0.74
C ARG A 389 -4.56 28.09 -0.91
N GLY A 390 -4.54 26.88 -1.44
CA GLY A 390 -3.32 26.11 -1.64
C GLY A 390 -3.55 24.82 -2.38
N LEU A 391 -2.46 24.10 -2.58
CA LEU A 391 -2.38 22.81 -3.25
C LEU A 391 -1.63 21.82 -2.36
N LEU A 392 -2.28 20.72 -2.00
CA LEU A 392 -1.63 19.57 -1.37
C LEU A 392 -1.37 18.53 -2.46
N VAL A 393 -0.13 18.12 -2.59
CA VAL A 393 0.33 17.12 -3.56
C VAL A 393 0.73 15.85 -2.83
N GLU A 394 0.21 14.71 -3.28
CA GLU A 394 0.59 13.37 -2.81
C GLU A 394 1.34 12.63 -3.92
N SER A 395 2.50 12.04 -3.60
CA SER A 395 3.31 11.23 -4.50
C SER A 395 3.98 10.08 -3.77
N TYR A 396 4.26 8.96 -4.48
CA TYR A 396 4.94 7.80 -3.91
C TYR A 396 6.06 7.28 -4.83
N GLY A 397 5.75 6.50 -5.87
CA GLY A 397 6.67 6.12 -6.93
C GLY A 397 7.72 5.07 -6.54
N ALA A 398 7.33 4.03 -5.81
CA ALA A 398 8.22 2.91 -5.47
C ALA A 398 7.46 1.58 -5.41
N TYR A 399 8.20 0.47 -5.50
CA TYR A 399 7.74 -0.92 -5.33
C TYR A 399 6.60 -1.33 -6.27
N GLY A 400 6.41 -0.64 -7.37
CA GLY A 400 5.30 -0.90 -8.27
C GLY A 400 3.92 -0.59 -7.67
N MET A 401 3.87 0.17 -6.57
CA MET A 401 2.59 0.55 -5.96
C MET A 401 1.90 1.62 -6.79
N CYS A 402 0.67 1.35 -7.19
CA CYS A 402 -0.14 2.33 -7.91
C CYS A 402 -0.55 3.50 -7.00
N SER A 403 -0.61 4.69 -7.57
CA SER A 403 -1.09 5.89 -6.89
C SER A 403 -2.58 5.78 -6.58
N LYS A 404 -3.01 6.26 -5.41
CA LYS A 404 -4.40 6.16 -4.95
C LYS A 404 -5.35 6.99 -5.80
N ARG A 405 -6.50 6.38 -6.15
CA ARG A 405 -7.57 7.01 -6.95
C ARG A 405 -8.92 6.91 -6.27
N ALA A 406 -8.90 6.71 -4.96
CA ALA A 406 -10.06 6.70 -4.11
C ALA A 406 -10.43 8.12 -3.66
N TYR A 407 -11.64 8.27 -3.13
CA TYR A 407 -12.10 9.52 -2.51
C TYR A 407 -11.14 9.94 -1.38
N PRO A 408 -10.61 11.17 -1.37
CA PRO A 408 -9.47 11.56 -0.53
C PRO A 408 -9.88 11.92 0.91
N ILE A 409 -10.38 10.95 1.67
CA ILE A 409 -10.93 11.14 3.01
C ILE A 409 -9.94 11.82 3.94
N ARG A 410 -8.67 11.41 3.89
CA ARG A 410 -7.61 11.99 4.72
C ARG A 410 -7.49 13.51 4.55
N TRP A 411 -7.79 14.01 3.37
CA TRP A 411 -7.57 15.40 3.00
C TRP A 411 -8.86 16.25 3.01
N LEU A 412 -9.98 15.68 3.48
CA LEU A 412 -11.27 16.40 3.52
C LEU A 412 -11.20 17.74 4.26
N PRO A 413 -10.52 17.91 5.40
CA PRO A 413 -10.41 19.21 6.06
C PRO A 413 -9.73 20.27 5.18
N TRP A 414 -8.69 19.88 4.45
CA TRP A 414 -7.98 20.77 3.51
C TRP A 414 -8.88 21.18 2.35
N LEU A 415 -9.59 20.20 1.78
CA LEU A 415 -10.56 20.44 0.72
C LEU A 415 -11.71 21.36 1.18
N ALA A 416 -12.25 21.13 2.38
CA ALA A 416 -13.29 21.98 2.98
C ALA A 416 -12.79 23.39 3.25
N ALA A 417 -11.52 23.56 3.60
CA ALA A 417 -10.87 24.85 3.80
C ALA A 417 -10.49 25.58 2.49
N GLY A 418 -10.84 25.03 1.33
CA GLY A 418 -10.63 25.68 0.03
C GLY A 418 -9.29 25.36 -0.64
N TRP A 419 -8.62 24.29 -0.23
CA TRP A 419 -7.45 23.74 -0.90
C TRP A 419 -7.85 22.82 -2.05
N ALA A 420 -6.92 22.58 -2.97
CA ALA A 420 -6.99 21.47 -3.90
C ALA A 420 -6.06 20.33 -3.44
N VAL A 421 -6.37 19.11 -3.86
CA VAL A 421 -5.52 17.94 -3.67
C VAL A 421 -5.14 17.38 -5.03
N ALA A 422 -3.85 17.16 -5.23
CA ALA A 422 -3.29 16.50 -6.40
C ALA A 422 -2.66 15.16 -6.02
N VAL A 423 -2.87 14.15 -6.85
CA VAL A 423 -2.17 12.87 -6.78
C VAL A 423 -1.36 12.72 -8.05
N ILE A 424 -0.06 12.51 -7.90
CA ILE A 424 0.87 12.31 -9.01
C ILE A 424 1.26 10.84 -9.05
N ALA A 425 1.30 10.26 -10.24
CA ALA A 425 1.66 8.87 -10.48
C ALA A 425 3.02 8.79 -11.20
N PRO A 426 4.16 9.00 -10.49
CA PRO A 426 5.48 8.97 -11.10
C PRO A 426 5.91 7.55 -11.46
N ARG A 427 6.95 7.42 -12.29
CA ARG A 427 7.66 6.14 -12.48
C ARG A 427 8.13 5.59 -11.13
N GLY A 428 8.25 4.26 -11.05
CA GLY A 428 8.45 3.52 -9.80
C GLY A 428 7.14 2.98 -9.21
N GLY A 429 5.97 3.56 -9.58
CA GLY A 429 4.65 2.94 -9.44
C GLY A 429 4.32 2.08 -10.67
N ARG A 430 3.21 1.31 -10.61
CA ARG A 430 2.73 0.46 -11.72
C ARG A 430 1.51 1.07 -12.43
N ASP A 431 1.34 2.38 -12.38
CA ASP A 431 0.20 3.10 -12.94
C ASP A 431 0.07 2.98 -14.46
N HIS A 432 1.13 2.52 -15.12
CA HIS A 432 1.18 2.20 -16.54
C HIS A 432 1.99 0.91 -16.78
N GLY A 433 1.73 -0.12 -15.97
CA GLY A 433 2.32 -1.45 -16.07
C GLY A 433 3.77 -1.55 -15.55
N ASP A 434 4.39 -2.70 -15.84
CA ASP A 434 5.72 -3.03 -15.32
C ASP A 434 6.81 -2.12 -15.89
N ASP A 435 6.69 -1.65 -17.12
CA ASP A 435 7.67 -0.73 -17.73
C ASP A 435 7.72 0.62 -17.01
N TRP A 436 6.57 1.08 -16.49
CA TRP A 436 6.49 2.30 -15.70
C TRP A 436 7.19 2.14 -14.35
N TRP A 437 7.07 0.99 -13.72
CA TRP A 437 7.80 0.64 -12.53
C TRP A 437 9.30 0.51 -12.80
N ASN A 438 9.69 -0.30 -13.79
CA ASN A 438 11.08 -0.54 -14.16
C ASN A 438 11.80 0.74 -14.57
N GLY A 439 11.08 1.73 -15.13
CA GLY A 439 11.60 3.02 -15.55
C GLY A 439 12.17 3.89 -14.42
N ALA A 440 11.90 3.56 -13.14
CA ALA A 440 12.51 4.23 -11.98
C ALA A 440 12.94 3.23 -10.90
N ARG A 441 13.25 1.99 -11.26
CA ARG A 441 13.75 0.98 -10.33
C ARG A 441 15.28 0.86 -10.41
N GLY A 442 15.90 0.57 -9.24
CA GLY A 442 17.35 0.46 -9.08
C GLY A 442 18.05 1.82 -9.01
N ALA A 443 19.25 1.84 -8.43
CA ALA A 443 20.00 3.05 -8.09
C ALA A 443 20.15 4.03 -9.26
N LEU A 444 20.40 3.51 -10.46
CA LEU A 444 20.69 4.32 -11.63
C LEU A 444 19.47 5.04 -12.22
N ASN A 445 18.27 4.50 -12.00
CA ASN A 445 17.02 5.02 -12.57
C ASN A 445 16.12 5.70 -11.53
N LYS A 446 16.41 5.54 -10.24
CA LYS A 446 15.51 5.97 -9.15
C LYS A 446 15.24 7.47 -9.14
N HIS A 447 16.15 8.28 -9.67
CA HIS A 447 15.98 9.72 -9.83
C HIS A 447 14.75 10.12 -10.64
N HIS A 448 14.30 9.29 -11.59
CA HIS A 448 13.11 9.57 -12.38
C HIS A 448 11.84 9.74 -11.54
N THR A 449 11.76 9.13 -10.35
CA THR A 449 10.60 9.26 -9.46
C THR A 449 10.35 10.71 -9.03
N PHE A 450 11.37 11.40 -8.54
CA PHE A 450 11.20 12.79 -8.08
C PHE A 450 11.20 13.80 -9.24
N GLU A 451 11.85 13.51 -10.37
CA GLU A 451 11.74 14.31 -11.59
C GLU A 451 10.29 14.29 -12.15
N ASP A 452 9.68 13.11 -12.22
CA ASP A 452 8.29 12.96 -12.61
C ASP A 452 7.34 13.66 -11.62
N THR A 453 7.65 13.59 -10.33
CA THR A 453 6.88 14.30 -9.29
C THR A 453 6.95 15.81 -9.51
N ALA A 454 8.10 16.38 -9.82
CA ALA A 454 8.25 17.80 -10.15
C ALA A 454 7.41 18.18 -11.39
N ILE A 455 7.42 17.35 -12.45
CA ILE A 455 6.58 17.55 -13.65
C ILE A 455 5.09 17.60 -13.26
N GLY A 456 4.65 16.69 -12.39
CA GLY A 456 3.29 16.61 -11.90
C GLY A 456 2.89 17.84 -11.06
N ILE A 457 3.79 18.34 -10.18
CA ILE A 457 3.58 19.55 -9.36
C ILE A 457 3.34 20.75 -10.26
N VAL A 458 4.23 21.00 -11.23
CA VAL A 458 4.06 22.10 -12.22
C VAL A 458 2.72 21.98 -12.93
N SER A 459 2.32 20.79 -13.31
CA SER A 459 1.04 20.55 -14.01
C SER A 459 -0.16 20.86 -13.12
N ALA A 460 -0.11 20.47 -11.85
CA ALA A 460 -1.16 20.74 -10.87
C ALA A 460 -1.25 22.24 -10.53
N GLN A 461 -0.13 22.93 -10.39
CA GLN A 461 -0.07 24.39 -10.19
C GLN A 461 -0.66 25.14 -11.39
N MET A 462 -0.30 24.74 -12.60
CA MET A 462 -0.84 25.37 -13.83
C MET A 462 -2.37 25.26 -13.91
N CYS A 463 -2.97 24.14 -13.56
CA CYS A 463 -4.44 23.97 -13.67
C CYS A 463 -5.21 24.54 -12.47
N THR A 464 -4.55 24.77 -11.33
CA THR A 464 -5.15 25.35 -10.12
C THR A 464 -4.93 26.84 -9.99
N GLY A 465 -3.84 27.39 -10.54
CA GLY A 465 -3.36 28.75 -10.33
C GLY A 465 -2.70 28.96 -8.96
N VAL A 466 -2.40 27.87 -8.21
CA VAL A 466 -1.76 27.96 -6.91
C VAL A 466 -0.24 28.17 -7.08
N LYS A 467 0.32 29.10 -6.28
CA LYS A 467 1.76 29.41 -6.29
C LYS A 467 2.56 28.34 -5.52
N ALA A 468 3.85 28.24 -5.80
CA ALA A 468 4.78 27.37 -5.11
C ALA A 468 4.76 27.56 -3.58
N SER A 469 4.75 28.79 -3.09
CA SER A 469 4.68 29.12 -1.66
C SER A 469 3.44 28.56 -0.94
N ASN A 470 2.38 28.23 -1.67
CA ASN A 470 1.15 27.65 -1.13
C ASN A 470 0.96 26.18 -1.60
N THR A 471 2.05 25.53 -2.02
CA THR A 471 2.07 24.11 -2.41
C THR A 471 2.75 23.30 -1.32
N ILE A 472 2.07 22.27 -0.84
CA ILE A 472 2.61 21.31 0.15
C ILE A 472 2.78 19.97 -0.57
N LEU A 473 3.99 19.39 -0.50
CA LEU A 473 4.26 18.06 -0.98
C LEU A 473 4.22 17.07 0.20
N TYR A 474 3.35 16.09 0.10
CA TYR A 474 3.21 15.01 1.06
C TYR A 474 3.76 13.71 0.49
N GLY A 475 4.52 13.00 1.32
CA GLY A 475 4.97 11.64 1.06
C GLY A 475 5.12 10.81 2.33
N ARG A 476 4.87 9.50 2.21
CA ARG A 476 5.01 8.55 3.31
C ARG A 476 5.99 7.45 2.93
N SER A 477 6.85 6.99 3.86
CA SER A 477 7.83 5.92 3.63
C SER A 477 8.75 6.27 2.45
N ALA A 478 8.85 5.44 1.41
CA ALA A 478 9.56 5.77 0.17
C ALA A 478 9.00 7.04 -0.52
N GLY A 479 7.69 7.33 -0.38
CA GLY A 479 7.11 8.62 -0.82
C GLY A 479 7.64 9.80 -0.02
N GLY A 480 8.02 9.60 1.25
CA GLY A 480 8.71 10.61 2.08
C GLY A 480 10.10 10.92 1.56
N TRP A 481 10.84 9.92 1.09
CA TRP A 481 12.07 10.11 0.33
C TRP A 481 11.82 10.94 -0.94
N CYS A 482 10.83 10.53 -1.73
CA CYS A 482 10.47 11.26 -2.95
C CYS A 482 10.15 12.72 -2.67
N ALA A 483 9.38 13.01 -1.61
CA ALA A 483 9.03 14.37 -1.22
C ALA A 483 10.25 15.19 -0.78
N ALA A 484 11.12 14.61 0.06
CA ALA A 484 12.35 15.26 0.52
C ALA A 484 13.30 15.55 -0.65
N GLN A 485 13.54 14.55 -1.51
CA GLN A 485 14.44 14.72 -2.64
C GLN A 485 13.89 15.70 -3.69
N THR A 486 12.57 15.69 -3.96
CA THR A 486 11.94 16.69 -4.82
C THR A 486 12.13 18.10 -4.26
N GLY A 487 11.94 18.30 -2.94
CA GLY A 487 12.10 19.60 -2.33
C GLY A 487 13.53 20.12 -2.30
N GLN A 488 14.53 19.22 -2.29
CA GLN A 488 15.95 19.62 -2.37
C GLN A 488 16.39 19.94 -3.79
N THR A 489 15.83 19.23 -4.78
CA THR A 489 16.21 19.43 -6.20
C THR A 489 15.39 20.50 -6.90
N HIS A 490 14.18 20.77 -6.41
CA HIS A 490 13.23 21.73 -6.96
C HIS A 490 12.57 22.59 -5.86
N PRO A 491 13.35 23.28 -5.00
CA PRO A 491 12.80 24.07 -3.90
C PRO A 491 11.86 25.18 -4.37
N GLU A 492 12.05 25.68 -5.58
CA GLU A 492 11.23 26.73 -6.21
C GLU A 492 9.77 26.30 -6.48
N LEU A 493 9.48 24.99 -6.45
CA LEU A 493 8.15 24.45 -6.72
C LEU A 493 7.29 24.26 -5.45
N ILE A 494 7.88 24.31 -4.27
CA ILE A 494 7.27 23.80 -3.03
C ILE A 494 7.46 24.79 -1.90
N GLY A 495 6.37 25.15 -1.19
CA GLY A 495 6.44 25.98 0.02
C GLY A 495 6.66 25.16 1.29
N ALA A 496 6.17 23.91 1.33
CA ALA A 496 6.36 23.02 2.46
C ALA A 496 6.36 21.55 2.07
N ILE A 497 7.05 20.72 2.86
CA ILE A 497 7.08 19.26 2.77
C ILE A 497 6.45 18.69 4.05
N TYR A 498 5.54 17.73 3.90
CA TYR A 498 5.10 16.88 4.98
C TYR A 498 5.55 15.45 4.72
N ALA A 499 6.58 15.01 5.43
CA ALA A 499 7.20 13.68 5.31
C ALA A 499 6.77 12.80 6.50
N GLU A 500 6.03 11.73 6.22
CA GLU A 500 5.56 10.79 7.22
C GLU A 500 6.36 9.50 7.14
N VAL A 501 7.00 9.10 8.27
CA VAL A 501 7.92 7.96 8.37
C VAL A 501 8.85 7.85 7.16
N PRO A 502 9.59 8.93 6.82
CA PRO A 502 10.26 9.06 5.54
C PRO A 502 11.53 8.21 5.46
N TYR A 503 11.74 7.53 4.33
CA TYR A 503 12.96 6.77 4.03
C TYR A 503 14.04 7.69 3.46
N VAL A 504 14.62 8.58 4.28
CA VAL A 504 15.51 9.67 3.84
C VAL A 504 16.99 9.34 3.88
N ASP A 505 17.42 8.30 4.61
CA ASP A 505 18.82 7.86 4.66
C ASP A 505 19.02 6.50 3.97
N ILE A 506 18.75 6.49 2.66
CA ILE A 506 18.83 5.28 1.82
C ILE A 506 20.24 4.70 1.84
N LEU A 507 21.25 5.56 1.71
CA LEU A 507 22.63 5.10 1.61
C LEU A 507 23.07 4.37 2.89
N ARG A 508 22.75 4.90 4.06
CA ARG A 508 23.03 4.26 5.34
C ARG A 508 22.34 2.92 5.45
N THR A 509 21.04 2.87 5.14
CA THR A 509 20.26 1.64 5.21
C THR A 509 20.79 0.59 4.25
N THR A 510 21.02 0.93 3.00
CA THR A 510 21.47 -0.04 1.97
C THR A 510 22.93 -0.47 2.16
N THR A 511 23.74 0.24 2.94
CA THR A 511 25.09 -0.19 3.33
C THR A 511 25.15 -1.01 4.61
N ASN A 512 24.01 -1.23 5.29
CA ASN A 512 23.94 -2.02 6.51
C ASN A 512 23.05 -3.28 6.35
N PRO A 513 23.61 -4.43 5.91
CA PRO A 513 22.84 -5.64 5.66
C PRO A 513 22.27 -6.29 6.93
N SER A 514 22.65 -5.83 8.13
CA SER A 514 22.09 -6.33 9.39
C SER A 514 20.69 -5.78 9.68
N LEU A 515 20.26 -4.73 8.99
CA LEU A 515 18.90 -4.20 9.11
C LEU A 515 17.89 -5.12 8.40
N PRO A 516 16.71 -5.32 8.98
CA PRO A 516 15.79 -6.40 8.57
C PRO A 516 15.32 -6.38 7.11
N LEU A 517 15.22 -5.21 6.49
CA LEU A 517 14.68 -5.06 5.12
C LEU A 517 15.74 -4.71 4.09
N THR A 518 16.99 -4.46 4.49
CA THR A 518 18.04 -3.94 3.60
C THR A 518 18.24 -4.77 2.34
N THR A 519 18.32 -6.09 2.47
CA THR A 519 18.56 -6.97 1.30
C THR A 519 17.38 -6.95 0.31
N MET A 520 16.16 -6.68 0.79
CA MET A 520 14.98 -6.53 -0.06
C MET A 520 14.96 -5.19 -0.80
N GLU A 521 15.55 -4.14 -0.21
CA GLU A 521 15.65 -2.81 -0.81
C GLU A 521 16.62 -2.76 -2.00
N TYR A 522 17.56 -3.70 -2.11
CA TYR A 522 18.56 -3.71 -3.17
C TYR A 522 17.96 -3.73 -4.58
N GLU A 523 16.86 -4.41 -4.76
CA GLU A 523 16.19 -4.49 -6.06
C GLU A 523 15.46 -3.19 -6.42
N GLU A 524 14.94 -2.46 -5.45
CA GLU A 524 14.21 -1.20 -5.66
C GLU A 524 15.14 0.01 -5.70
N PHE A 525 16.12 0.08 -4.79
CA PHE A 525 17.03 1.21 -4.66
C PHE A 525 18.45 0.94 -5.14
N GLY A 526 18.91 -0.30 -5.15
CA GLY A 526 20.24 -0.69 -5.56
C GLY A 526 21.10 -1.26 -4.44
N ASP A 527 22.12 -2.01 -4.80
CA ASP A 527 23.07 -2.69 -3.91
C ASP A 527 24.43 -1.99 -3.92
N PRO A 528 24.68 -1.05 -3.00
CA PRO A 528 25.96 -0.34 -2.94
C PRO A 528 27.10 -1.19 -2.37
N LEU A 529 26.81 -2.32 -1.69
CA LEU A 529 27.86 -3.18 -1.13
C LEU A 529 28.64 -3.91 -2.21
N HIS A 530 27.96 -4.31 -3.28
CA HIS A 530 28.56 -5.09 -4.37
C HIS A 530 28.77 -4.29 -5.65
N HIS A 531 28.19 -3.06 -5.76
CA HIS A 531 28.18 -2.25 -6.95
C HIS A 531 28.59 -0.79 -6.65
N PRO A 532 29.85 -0.40 -6.86
CA PRO A 532 30.32 0.97 -6.58
C PRO A 532 29.56 2.06 -7.34
N GLU A 533 29.03 1.75 -8.53
CA GLU A 533 28.17 2.66 -9.30
C GLU A 533 26.84 2.93 -8.61
N HIS A 534 26.26 1.93 -7.90
CA HIS A 534 25.06 2.12 -7.09
C HIS A 534 25.32 3.04 -5.91
N PHE A 535 26.46 2.91 -5.22
CA PHE A 535 26.85 3.83 -4.16
C PHE A 535 26.87 5.29 -4.64
N LYS A 536 27.54 5.54 -5.78
CA LYS A 536 27.62 6.88 -6.37
C LYS A 536 26.26 7.45 -6.76
N ALA A 537 25.37 6.58 -7.28
CA ALA A 537 24.03 6.99 -7.66
C ALA A 537 23.16 7.29 -6.41
N LEU A 538 23.21 6.41 -5.40
CA LEU A 538 22.46 6.58 -4.15
C LEU A 538 22.92 7.83 -3.38
N ALA A 539 24.21 8.11 -3.33
CA ALA A 539 24.73 9.34 -2.69
C ALA A 539 24.11 10.62 -3.27
N LYS A 540 23.74 10.62 -4.56
CA LYS A 540 23.11 11.77 -5.23
C LYS A 540 21.61 11.93 -4.94
N ILE A 541 20.95 10.86 -4.46
CA ILE A 541 19.51 10.81 -4.24
C ILE A 541 19.13 10.49 -2.78
N THR A 542 20.09 10.50 -1.88
CA THR A 542 19.87 10.33 -0.45
C THR A 542 19.74 11.70 0.21
N PRO A 543 18.54 12.12 0.64
CA PRO A 543 18.31 13.44 1.22
C PRO A 543 19.28 13.81 2.33
N MET A 544 19.59 12.87 3.23
CA MET A 544 20.54 13.11 4.34
C MET A 544 21.97 13.39 3.88
N VAL A 545 22.37 12.96 2.68
CA VAL A 545 23.66 13.22 2.08
C VAL A 545 23.66 14.53 1.29
N THR A 546 22.56 14.83 0.60
CA THR A 546 22.45 15.97 -0.34
C THR A 546 22.02 17.27 0.34
N ILE A 547 21.48 17.22 1.57
CA ILE A 547 20.96 18.39 2.31
C ILE A 547 22.00 19.53 2.48
N PRO A 548 23.29 19.26 2.81
CA PRO A 548 24.27 20.33 2.97
C PRO A 548 24.47 21.16 1.70
N SER A 549 24.50 20.52 0.54
CA SER A 549 24.66 21.20 -0.75
C SER A 549 23.41 21.98 -1.16
N ALA A 550 22.22 21.49 -0.75
CA ALA A 550 20.95 22.15 -1.04
C ALA A 550 20.73 23.43 -0.23
N LEU A 551 21.33 23.53 0.96
CA LEU A 551 21.18 24.70 1.84
C LEU A 551 22.02 25.91 1.39
N GLU A 552 22.99 25.73 0.50
CA GLU A 552 23.84 26.82 0.05
C GLU A 552 23.12 27.72 -0.96
N GLY A 553 22.62 28.87 -0.46
CA GLY A 553 22.11 29.97 -1.29
C GLY A 553 20.69 29.79 -1.86
N MET A 554 19.90 28.85 -1.35
CA MET A 554 18.50 28.63 -1.75
C MET A 554 17.53 28.77 -0.59
N ASP A 555 16.36 29.36 -0.84
CA ASP A 555 15.22 29.31 0.06
C ASP A 555 14.60 27.90 0.04
N MET A 556 14.88 27.10 1.06
CA MET A 556 14.35 25.75 1.18
C MET A 556 12.91 25.76 1.68
N PRO A 557 12.06 24.80 1.25
CA PRO A 557 10.70 24.66 1.76
C PRO A 557 10.70 24.33 3.27
N PHE A 558 9.63 24.72 3.97
CA PHE A 558 9.41 24.25 5.35
C PHE A 558 9.25 22.73 5.37
N VAL A 559 9.85 22.07 6.38
CA VAL A 559 9.78 20.60 6.50
C VAL A 559 9.11 20.24 7.81
N LEU A 560 8.05 19.42 7.72
CA LEU A 560 7.44 18.74 8.84
C LEU A 560 7.66 17.23 8.66
N THR A 561 8.38 16.64 9.61
CA THR A 561 8.60 15.18 9.64
C THR A 561 7.82 14.58 10.81
N ARG A 562 7.15 13.47 10.54
CA ARG A 562 6.52 12.61 11.54
C ARG A 562 7.10 11.21 11.44
N THR A 563 7.64 10.70 12.55
CA THR A 563 8.23 9.36 12.60
C THR A 563 7.77 8.59 13.84
N GLY A 564 7.99 7.28 13.86
CA GLY A 564 7.73 6.40 15.00
C GLY A 564 9.05 5.89 15.58
N LEU A 565 9.28 6.09 16.88
CA LEU A 565 10.52 5.64 17.54
C LEU A 565 10.71 4.11 17.52
N ASN A 566 9.61 3.37 17.38
CA ASN A 566 9.61 1.89 17.33
C ASN A 566 9.38 1.35 15.91
N ASP A 567 9.51 2.20 14.89
CA ASP A 567 9.37 1.77 13.51
C ASP A 567 10.57 0.87 13.14
N LYS A 568 10.29 -0.39 12.80
CA LYS A 568 11.28 -1.38 12.39
C LYS A 568 11.48 -1.44 10.88
N GLN A 569 10.54 -0.87 10.13
CA GLN A 569 10.59 -0.85 8.67
C GLN A 569 11.41 0.35 8.18
N VAL A 570 11.15 1.53 8.75
CA VAL A 570 11.90 2.75 8.46
C VAL A 570 12.38 3.33 9.78
N ALA A 571 13.63 3.11 10.08
CA ALA A 571 14.22 3.57 11.32
C ALA A 571 14.10 5.10 11.50
N ALA A 572 13.87 5.53 12.73
CA ALA A 572 13.64 6.95 13.05
C ALA A 572 14.95 7.80 13.09
N TYR A 573 16.08 7.17 12.82
CA TYR A 573 17.42 7.77 12.84
C TYR A 573 18.06 7.85 11.47
#